data_253f68aa26c73d561207ab95c82482ef
#
_entry.id   253f68aa26c73d561207ab95c82482ef
#
_cell.length_a   1.000
_cell.length_b   1.000
_cell.length_c   1.000
_cell.angle_alpha   90.00
_cell.angle_beta   90.00
_cell.angle_gamma   90.00
#
_symmetry.space_group_name_H-M   'P 1'
#
loop_
_entity.id
_entity.type
_entity.pdbx_description
1 polymer ?
#
loop_
_entity_poly.entity_id
_entity_poly.type
_entity_poly.pdbx_seq_one_letter_code
_entity_poly.pdbx_strand_id
1 'polypeptide(L)'
;MSVWTETPTLTGRHVTLRPFVEADLSALVEAAREGDLWNIFYANVSMMKVPERWLAAALKERDVGRALIFTVETPDGDIVGTTRYMRIAAQHRRLEIGGTFYATRVQRTGVNTEAKRMLLAHAFEVMQAQAIQIRTDALNKRSQAAIERLGAKKDGVLRGHQVMADGRIRDSVVYSIIDREWPGVRANLDYLLGKHR
;
A
#
# COMPACT_ATOMS: atom_id res chain seq x y z
N MET A 1 0.10 19.67 14.68
CA MET A 1 -0.40 18.80 13.59
C MET A 1 -0.47 17.38 14.10
N SER A 2 -1.38 16.57 13.61
CA SER A 2 -1.57 15.20 14.12
C SER A 2 -0.80 14.19 13.28
N VAL A 3 -0.17 13.20 13.89
CA VAL A 3 0.48 12.07 13.21
C VAL A 3 -0.47 11.27 12.28
N TRP A 4 -1.79 11.48 12.42
CA TRP A 4 -2.82 10.86 11.59
C TRP A 4 -3.13 11.63 10.31
N THR A 5 -2.61 12.86 10.17
CA THR A 5 -2.91 13.76 9.04
C THR A 5 -1.66 14.21 8.28
N GLU A 6 -0.49 13.82 8.74
CA GLU A 6 0.79 14.23 8.15
C GLU A 6 1.51 13.02 7.54
N THR A 7 1.88 13.13 6.27
CA THR A 7 2.60 12.06 5.56
C THR A 7 4.09 12.18 5.89
N PRO A 8 4.68 11.22 6.62
CA PRO A 8 6.11 11.25 6.94
C PRO A 8 6.97 10.82 5.74
N THR A 9 8.26 11.12 5.79
CA THR A 9 9.27 10.43 4.98
C THR A 9 9.81 9.27 5.80
N LEU A 10 9.77 8.05 5.23
CA LEU A 10 10.29 6.83 5.85
C LEU A 10 11.41 6.29 4.97
N THR A 11 12.64 6.28 5.48
CA THR A 11 13.83 5.88 4.72
C THR A 11 14.33 4.52 5.22
N GLY A 12 14.47 3.59 4.28
CA GLY A 12 15.04 2.27 4.47
C GLY A 12 16.31 2.08 3.63
N ARG A 13 16.77 0.83 3.57
CA ARG A 13 17.95 0.44 2.77
C ARG A 13 17.61 0.26 1.30
N HIS A 14 16.44 -0.32 1.01
CA HIS A 14 16.01 -0.68 -0.34
C HIS A 14 15.04 0.36 -0.93
N VAL A 15 14.43 1.19 -0.09
CA VAL A 15 13.35 2.09 -0.52
C VAL A 15 13.18 3.26 0.43
N THR A 16 12.82 4.42 -0.12
CA THR A 16 12.29 5.57 0.60
C THR A 16 10.81 5.75 0.26
N LEU A 17 9.98 5.95 1.27
CA LEU A 17 8.59 6.35 1.13
C LEU A 17 8.51 7.82 1.52
N ARG A 18 8.23 8.69 0.58
CA ARG A 18 8.07 10.14 0.83
C ARG A 18 6.67 10.62 0.47
N PRO A 19 6.25 11.78 0.97
CA PRO A 19 4.99 12.39 0.55
C PRO A 19 4.90 12.48 -0.98
N PHE A 20 3.75 12.07 -1.53
CA PHE A 20 3.45 12.24 -2.95
C PHE A 20 3.29 13.71 -3.29
N VAL A 21 3.89 14.13 -4.39
CA VAL A 21 3.68 15.43 -5.05
C VAL A 21 3.16 15.21 -6.47
N GLU A 22 2.40 16.17 -7.00
CA GLU A 22 1.76 16.00 -8.32
C GLU A 22 2.76 15.81 -9.46
N ALA A 23 3.97 16.37 -9.33
CA ALA A 23 5.07 16.17 -10.27
C ALA A 23 5.50 14.70 -10.42
N ASP A 24 5.20 13.84 -9.44
CA ASP A 24 5.54 12.41 -9.49
C ASP A 24 4.64 11.63 -10.46
N LEU A 25 3.49 12.21 -10.87
CA LEU A 25 2.46 11.48 -11.59
C LEU A 25 2.99 10.83 -12.89
N SER A 26 3.79 11.55 -13.66
CA SER A 26 4.35 11.01 -14.91
C SER A 26 5.22 9.79 -14.68
N ALA A 27 6.09 9.84 -13.68
CA ALA A 27 6.96 8.72 -13.31
C ALA A 27 6.17 7.52 -12.76
N LEU A 28 5.08 7.77 -12.01
CA LEU A 28 4.17 6.71 -11.56
C LEU A 28 3.44 6.03 -12.72
N VAL A 29 3.05 6.79 -13.75
CA VAL A 29 2.45 6.22 -14.97
C VAL A 29 3.46 5.30 -15.68
N GLU A 30 4.69 5.73 -15.84
CA GLU A 30 5.73 4.89 -16.45
C GLU A 30 6.01 3.62 -15.61
N ALA A 31 6.09 3.75 -14.29
CA ALA A 31 6.22 2.59 -13.40
C ALA A 31 5.03 1.60 -13.52
N ALA A 32 3.82 2.11 -13.76
CA ALA A 32 2.63 1.28 -13.95
C ALA A 32 2.58 0.60 -15.33
N ARG A 33 3.16 1.22 -16.35
CA ARG A 33 3.30 0.64 -17.71
C ARG A 33 4.24 -0.55 -17.74
N GLU A 34 5.26 -0.51 -16.91
CA GLU A 34 6.29 -1.53 -16.91
C GLU A 34 5.71 -2.94 -16.65
N GLY A 35 5.95 -3.86 -17.60
CA GLY A 35 5.45 -5.23 -17.52
C GLY A 35 3.93 -5.36 -17.61
N ASP A 36 3.26 -4.41 -18.26
CA ASP A 36 1.80 -4.42 -18.50
C ASP A 36 0.95 -4.53 -17.22
N LEU A 37 1.46 -4.05 -16.09
CA LEU A 37 0.77 -4.15 -14.79
C LEU A 37 -0.63 -3.57 -14.81
N TRP A 38 -0.84 -2.49 -15.55
CA TRP A 38 -2.15 -1.83 -15.63
C TRP A 38 -3.19 -2.60 -16.47
N ASN A 39 -2.76 -3.63 -17.21
CA ASN A 39 -3.67 -4.53 -17.94
C ASN A 39 -4.24 -5.64 -17.07
N ILE A 40 -3.77 -5.76 -15.82
CA ILE A 40 -4.30 -6.73 -14.86
C ILE A 40 -5.66 -6.21 -14.35
N PHE A 41 -6.75 -6.75 -14.89
CA PHE A 41 -8.13 -6.25 -14.70
C PHE A 41 -8.59 -6.23 -13.22
N TYR A 42 -8.05 -7.10 -12.37
CA TYR A 42 -8.36 -7.15 -10.95
C TYR A 42 -7.42 -6.31 -10.07
N ALA A 43 -6.41 -5.66 -10.64
CA ALA A 43 -5.44 -4.86 -9.88
C ALA A 43 -5.78 -3.37 -9.96
N ASN A 44 -5.64 -2.67 -8.82
CA ASN A 44 -5.92 -1.24 -8.74
C ASN A 44 -4.99 -0.38 -9.62
N VAL A 45 -3.84 -0.92 -10.04
CA VAL A 45 -2.90 -0.24 -10.94
C VAL A 45 -3.52 0.10 -12.29
N SER A 46 -4.59 -0.61 -12.71
CA SER A 46 -5.35 -0.29 -13.93
C SER A 46 -5.93 1.13 -13.94
N MET A 47 -6.12 1.75 -12.79
CA MET A 47 -6.52 3.16 -12.68
C MET A 47 -5.49 4.12 -13.26
N MET A 48 -4.21 3.72 -13.36
CA MET A 48 -3.15 4.52 -13.97
C MET A 48 -3.27 4.66 -15.50
N LYS A 49 -4.22 3.96 -16.13
CA LYS A 49 -4.60 4.20 -17.53
C LYS A 49 -5.29 5.56 -17.74
N VAL A 50 -5.88 6.10 -16.68
CA VAL A 50 -6.51 7.42 -16.65
C VAL A 50 -5.94 8.16 -15.44
N PRO A 51 -4.67 8.64 -15.53
CA PRO A 51 -3.94 9.15 -14.38
C PRO A 51 -4.61 10.35 -13.73
N GLU A 52 -5.34 11.17 -14.49
CA GLU A 52 -6.06 12.32 -13.95
C GLU A 52 -7.19 11.89 -13.00
N ARG A 53 -7.87 10.76 -13.30
CA ARG A 53 -8.89 10.20 -12.41
C ARG A 53 -8.27 9.63 -11.14
N TRP A 54 -7.13 8.96 -11.29
CA TRP A 54 -6.39 8.45 -10.13
C TRP A 54 -5.96 9.61 -9.22
N LEU A 55 -5.38 10.67 -9.81
CA LEU A 55 -4.94 11.87 -9.09
C LEU A 55 -6.10 12.53 -8.37
N ALA A 56 -7.18 12.84 -9.07
CA ALA A 56 -8.35 13.48 -8.48
C ALA A 56 -8.93 12.68 -7.29
N ALA A 57 -9.04 11.35 -7.44
CA ALA A 57 -9.51 10.50 -6.37
C ALA A 57 -8.53 10.46 -5.18
N ALA A 58 -7.23 10.44 -5.45
CA ALA A 58 -6.18 10.42 -4.43
C ALA A 58 -6.17 11.73 -3.61
N LEU A 59 -6.18 12.87 -4.30
CA LEU A 59 -6.19 14.19 -3.67
C LEU A 59 -7.46 14.40 -2.84
N LYS A 60 -8.62 14.03 -3.36
CA LYS A 60 -9.90 14.11 -2.64
C LYS A 60 -9.84 13.39 -1.28
N GLU A 61 -9.32 12.18 -1.23
CA GLU A 61 -9.22 11.42 0.03
C GLU A 61 -8.15 12.01 0.97
N ARG A 62 -7.06 12.57 0.42
CA ARG A 62 -6.04 13.28 1.19
C ARG A 62 -6.62 14.54 1.83
N ASP A 63 -7.32 15.37 1.06
CA ASP A 63 -7.81 16.69 1.48
C ASP A 63 -8.88 16.59 2.57
N VAL A 64 -9.61 15.47 2.63
CA VAL A 64 -10.54 15.17 3.73
C VAL A 64 -9.89 14.38 4.89
N GLY A 65 -8.56 14.25 4.89
CA GLY A 65 -7.80 13.58 5.96
C GLY A 65 -8.01 12.06 6.05
N ARG A 66 -8.45 11.43 4.97
CA ARG A 66 -8.74 9.99 4.92
C ARG A 66 -7.64 9.16 4.26
N ALA A 67 -6.63 9.82 3.68
CA ALA A 67 -5.48 9.16 3.07
C ALA A 67 -4.19 9.94 3.27
N LEU A 68 -3.08 9.22 3.44
CA LEU A 68 -1.71 9.72 3.34
C LEU A 68 -1.03 8.96 2.20
N ILE A 69 -0.58 9.68 1.17
CA ILE A 69 -0.11 9.10 -0.08
C ILE A 69 1.40 9.17 -0.12
N PHE A 70 2.04 8.03 -0.41
CA PHE A 70 3.48 7.92 -0.53
C PHE A 70 3.89 7.63 -1.97
N THR A 71 4.90 8.34 -2.42
CA THR A 71 5.72 7.94 -3.56
C THR A 71 6.78 6.98 -3.06
N VAL A 72 6.99 5.91 -3.81
CA VAL A 72 7.99 4.87 -3.52
C VAL A 72 9.19 5.10 -4.41
N GLU A 73 10.34 5.32 -3.79
CA GLU A 73 11.57 5.74 -4.45
C GLU A 73 12.72 4.80 -4.07
N THR A 74 13.53 4.38 -5.05
CA THR A 74 14.74 3.60 -4.78
C THR A 74 15.83 4.47 -4.18
N PRO A 75 16.90 3.90 -3.60
CA PRO A 75 18.05 4.67 -3.12
C PRO A 75 18.72 5.55 -4.18
N ASP A 76 18.60 5.17 -5.46
CA ASP A 76 19.15 5.92 -6.61
C ASP A 76 18.23 7.08 -7.05
N GLY A 77 17.07 7.26 -6.39
CA GLY A 77 16.11 8.32 -6.68
C GLY A 77 15.07 7.97 -7.74
N ASP A 78 15.01 6.72 -8.20
CA ASP A 78 14.01 6.28 -9.17
C ASP A 78 12.64 6.11 -8.51
N ILE A 79 11.61 6.73 -9.07
CA ILE A 79 10.22 6.48 -8.67
C ILE A 79 9.77 5.14 -9.25
N VAL A 80 9.42 4.20 -8.34
CA VAL A 80 9.10 2.82 -8.70
C VAL A 80 7.69 2.40 -8.31
N GLY A 81 6.88 3.31 -7.79
CA GLY A 81 5.51 3.00 -7.42
C GLY A 81 4.90 3.93 -6.38
N THR A 82 3.77 3.52 -5.85
CA THR A 82 3.05 4.25 -4.79
C THR A 82 2.44 3.28 -3.79
N THR A 83 2.19 3.77 -2.60
CA THR A 83 1.39 3.12 -1.56
C THR A 83 0.73 4.20 -0.71
N ARG A 84 -0.26 3.85 0.11
CA ARG A 84 -0.92 4.84 0.96
C ARG A 84 -1.47 4.24 2.23
N TYR A 85 -1.57 5.06 3.27
CA TYR A 85 -2.59 4.86 4.29
C TYR A 85 -3.91 5.38 3.73
N MET A 86 -4.97 4.66 3.97
CA MET A 86 -6.30 5.00 3.49
C MET A 86 -7.37 4.56 4.49
N ARG A 87 -8.59 5.05 4.32
CA ARG A 87 -9.69 4.79 5.26
C ARG A 87 -9.28 5.06 6.72
N ILE A 88 -8.50 6.12 6.92
CA ILE A 88 -8.02 6.54 8.22
C ILE A 88 -9.21 6.86 9.12
N ALA A 89 -9.27 6.20 10.28
CA ALA A 89 -10.27 6.38 11.32
C ALA A 89 -9.54 6.57 12.66
N ALA A 90 -8.99 7.77 12.86
CA ALA A 90 -8.13 8.10 14.01
C ALA A 90 -8.84 7.87 15.34
N GLN A 91 -10.14 8.20 15.43
CA GLN A 91 -10.94 7.96 16.64
C GLN A 91 -11.04 6.46 17.03
N HIS A 92 -10.86 5.56 16.07
CA HIS A 92 -10.81 4.11 16.26
C HIS A 92 -9.40 3.55 16.20
N ARG A 93 -8.38 4.41 16.07
CA ARG A 93 -6.97 4.06 15.94
C ARG A 93 -6.73 2.97 14.90
N ARG A 94 -7.37 3.09 13.73
CA ARG A 94 -7.25 2.13 12.64
C ARG A 94 -7.11 2.81 11.29
N LEU A 95 -6.47 2.10 10.37
CA LEU A 95 -6.29 2.52 8.98
C LEU A 95 -6.15 1.30 8.07
N GLU A 96 -6.09 1.52 6.77
CA GLU A 96 -5.79 0.50 5.77
C GLU A 96 -4.51 0.87 5.04
N ILE A 97 -3.63 -0.10 4.79
CA ILE A 97 -2.53 0.04 3.84
C ILE A 97 -3.01 -0.50 2.50
N GLY A 98 -3.06 0.36 1.49
CA GLY A 98 -3.59 -0.01 0.19
C GLY A 98 -3.11 0.89 -0.95
N GLY A 99 -3.79 0.80 -2.11
CA GLY A 99 -3.41 1.56 -3.29
C GLY A 99 -1.98 1.29 -3.77
N THR A 100 -1.42 0.12 -3.42
CA THR A 100 -0.02 -0.22 -3.65
C THR A 100 0.19 -0.83 -5.03
N PHE A 101 1.17 -0.30 -5.75
CA PHE A 101 1.81 -1.01 -6.85
C PHE A 101 3.30 -0.65 -6.91
N TYR A 102 4.08 -1.52 -7.55
CA TYR A 102 5.51 -1.34 -7.79
C TYR A 102 5.82 -1.74 -9.22
N ALA A 103 6.71 -0.99 -9.88
CA ALA A 103 7.27 -1.32 -11.18
C ALA A 103 7.81 -2.77 -11.19
N THR A 104 7.73 -3.43 -12.35
CA THR A 104 8.08 -4.85 -12.46
C THR A 104 9.52 -5.13 -12.05
N ARG A 105 10.45 -4.21 -12.37
CA ARG A 105 11.89 -4.34 -12.08
C ARG A 105 12.21 -4.45 -10.58
N VAL A 106 11.37 -3.92 -9.70
CA VAL A 106 11.60 -3.98 -8.25
C VAL A 106 10.74 -5.03 -7.54
N GLN A 107 9.92 -5.78 -8.29
CA GLN A 107 9.12 -6.87 -7.71
C GLN A 107 10.01 -8.07 -7.37
N ARG A 108 9.66 -8.81 -6.31
CA ARG A 108 10.44 -9.94 -5.76
C ARG A 108 11.82 -9.54 -5.22
N THR A 109 11.99 -8.24 -4.92
CA THR A 109 13.14 -7.71 -4.19
C THR A 109 12.75 -7.38 -2.75
N GLY A 110 13.67 -6.76 -1.98
CA GLY A 110 13.41 -6.25 -0.63
C GLY A 110 12.42 -5.09 -0.55
N VAL A 111 12.16 -4.37 -1.66
CA VAL A 111 11.37 -3.11 -1.72
C VAL A 111 9.99 -3.24 -1.05
N ASN A 112 9.16 -4.21 -1.48
CA ASN A 112 7.83 -4.34 -0.89
C ASN A 112 7.87 -4.74 0.59
N THR A 113 8.80 -5.61 0.97
CA THR A 113 8.92 -6.07 2.36
C THR A 113 9.35 -4.93 3.27
N GLU A 114 10.34 -4.13 2.84
CA GLU A 114 10.82 -2.98 3.62
C GLU A 114 9.79 -1.87 3.68
N ALA A 115 9.14 -1.53 2.56
CA ALA A 115 8.05 -0.55 2.54
C ALA A 115 6.94 -0.93 3.53
N LYS A 116 6.49 -2.20 3.54
CA LYS A 116 5.48 -2.67 4.49
C LYS A 116 5.99 -2.66 5.92
N ARG A 117 7.25 -3.05 6.15
CA ARG A 117 7.90 -3.00 7.47
C ARG A 117 7.89 -1.57 8.04
N MET A 118 8.26 -0.58 7.22
CA MET A 118 8.29 0.83 7.63
C MET A 118 6.88 1.39 7.88
N LEU A 119 5.92 1.12 6.98
CA LEU A 119 4.54 1.56 7.16
C LEU A 119 3.92 0.97 8.44
N LEU A 120 4.09 -0.33 8.65
CA LEU A 120 3.56 -1.00 9.84
C LEU A 120 4.21 -0.47 11.13
N ALA A 121 5.54 -0.26 11.13
CA ALA A 121 6.24 0.33 12.27
C ALA A 121 5.71 1.74 12.58
N HIS A 122 5.63 2.62 11.58
CA HIS A 122 5.11 3.96 11.77
C HIS A 122 3.67 3.93 12.32
N ALA A 123 2.82 3.08 11.75
CA ALA A 123 1.42 3.01 12.18
C ALA A 123 1.26 2.46 13.61
N PHE A 124 2.00 1.42 14.02
CA PHE A 124 1.88 0.86 15.37
C PHE A 124 2.68 1.64 16.41
N GLU A 125 3.91 2.06 16.08
CA GLU A 125 4.84 2.64 17.05
C GLU A 125 4.67 4.15 17.21
N VAL A 126 4.33 4.88 16.12
CA VAL A 126 4.17 6.35 16.13
C VAL A 126 2.70 6.75 16.19
N MET A 127 1.88 6.23 15.28
CA MET A 127 0.44 6.56 15.25
C MET A 127 -0.35 5.82 16.34
N GLN A 128 0.23 4.81 17.00
CA GLN A 128 -0.43 4.01 18.04
C GLN A 128 -1.71 3.34 17.52
N ALA A 129 -1.67 2.87 16.28
CA ALA A 129 -2.79 2.16 15.68
C ALA A 129 -3.08 0.85 16.44
N GLN A 130 -4.36 0.48 16.56
CA GLN A 130 -4.77 -0.80 17.13
C GLN A 130 -4.94 -1.89 16.08
N ALA A 131 -5.32 -1.50 14.86
CA ALA A 131 -5.52 -2.44 13.76
C ALA A 131 -5.18 -1.80 12.43
N ILE A 132 -4.47 -2.54 11.59
CA ILE A 132 -4.13 -2.16 10.23
C ILE A 132 -4.74 -3.18 9.29
N GLN A 133 -5.60 -2.73 8.39
CA GLN A 133 -6.23 -3.56 7.38
C GLN A 133 -5.43 -3.54 6.08
N ILE A 134 -5.53 -4.63 5.32
CA ILE A 134 -5.06 -4.73 3.93
C ILE A 134 -6.14 -5.48 3.16
N ARG A 135 -6.56 -4.94 2.03
CA ARG A 135 -7.61 -5.56 1.20
C ARG A 135 -7.10 -5.85 -0.20
N THR A 136 -7.59 -6.94 -0.76
CA THR A 136 -7.31 -7.29 -2.15
C THR A 136 -8.53 -7.91 -2.81
N ASP A 137 -8.53 -7.93 -4.15
CA ASP A 137 -9.53 -8.66 -4.93
C ASP A 137 -9.43 -10.16 -4.64
N ALA A 138 -10.56 -10.86 -4.53
CA ALA A 138 -10.61 -12.30 -4.32
C ALA A 138 -9.93 -13.10 -5.45
N LEU A 139 -9.84 -12.52 -6.65
CA LEU A 139 -9.12 -13.10 -7.79
C LEU A 139 -7.60 -12.90 -7.72
N ASN A 140 -7.13 -11.88 -6.95
CA ASN A 140 -5.72 -11.55 -6.87
C ASN A 140 -4.98 -12.45 -5.86
N LYS A 141 -4.78 -13.73 -6.24
CA LYS A 141 -4.09 -14.72 -5.40
C LYS A 141 -2.65 -14.33 -5.06
N ARG A 142 -1.98 -13.64 -5.99
CA ARG A 142 -0.63 -13.12 -5.77
C ARG A 142 -0.59 -12.09 -4.62
N SER A 143 -1.54 -11.16 -4.60
CA SER A 143 -1.65 -10.19 -3.52
C SER A 143 -2.02 -10.86 -2.19
N GLN A 144 -2.93 -11.85 -2.21
CA GLN A 144 -3.30 -12.61 -1.01
C GLN A 144 -2.07 -13.27 -0.40
N ALA A 145 -1.29 -14.02 -1.18
CA ALA A 145 -0.05 -14.66 -0.72
C ALA A 145 0.98 -13.65 -0.21
N ALA A 146 1.11 -12.49 -0.87
CA ALA A 146 2.02 -11.44 -0.42
C ALA A 146 1.59 -10.85 0.93
N ILE A 147 0.28 -10.67 1.17
CA ILE A 147 -0.28 -10.15 2.42
C ILE A 147 -0.11 -11.18 3.56
N GLU A 148 -0.43 -12.43 3.29
CA GLU A 148 -0.27 -13.53 4.27
C GLU A 148 1.19 -13.72 4.68
N ARG A 149 2.13 -13.59 3.73
CA ARG A 149 3.57 -13.65 4.00
C ARG A 149 4.05 -12.56 4.98
N LEU A 150 3.38 -11.41 5.05
CA LEU A 150 3.69 -10.38 6.05
C LEU A 150 3.32 -10.80 7.48
N GLY A 151 2.45 -11.80 7.63
CA GLY A 151 1.88 -12.23 8.89
C GLY A 151 0.47 -11.71 9.15
N ALA A 152 -0.18 -11.07 8.16
CA ALA A 152 -1.55 -10.62 8.27
C ALA A 152 -2.53 -11.81 8.30
N LYS A 153 -3.55 -11.74 9.13
CA LYS A 153 -4.60 -12.73 9.25
C LYS A 153 -5.82 -12.33 8.44
N LYS A 154 -6.47 -13.31 7.83
CA LYS A 154 -7.70 -13.10 7.08
C LYS A 154 -8.86 -12.89 8.04
N ASP A 155 -9.52 -11.73 7.94
CA ASP A 155 -10.73 -11.39 8.68
C ASP A 155 -11.98 -11.98 8.00
N GLY A 156 -12.01 -11.96 6.65
CA GLY A 156 -13.14 -12.46 5.90
C GLY A 156 -13.15 -12.04 4.43
N VAL A 157 -14.31 -12.26 3.80
CA VAL A 157 -14.57 -11.86 2.42
C VAL A 157 -15.83 -11.03 2.36
N LEU A 158 -15.71 -9.82 1.84
CA LEU A 158 -16.83 -8.96 1.51
C LEU A 158 -17.30 -9.28 0.09
N ARG A 159 -18.42 -9.99 -0.03
CA ARG A 159 -18.99 -10.33 -1.34
C ARG A 159 -19.75 -9.16 -1.92
N GLY A 160 -19.69 -9.00 -3.24
CA GLY A 160 -20.34 -7.89 -3.93
C GLY A 160 -19.88 -6.50 -3.47
N HIS A 161 -18.61 -6.39 -3.03
CA HIS A 161 -18.12 -5.23 -2.28
C HIS A 161 -17.98 -3.95 -3.12
N GLN A 162 -17.63 -4.08 -4.39
CA GLN A 162 -17.42 -2.93 -5.28
C GLN A 162 -17.84 -3.25 -6.71
N VAL A 163 -18.39 -2.24 -7.39
CA VAL A 163 -18.55 -2.25 -8.84
C VAL A 163 -17.30 -1.63 -9.46
N MET A 164 -16.59 -2.39 -10.26
CA MET A 164 -15.37 -1.96 -10.95
C MET A 164 -15.71 -1.11 -12.17
N ALA A 165 -14.71 -0.41 -12.72
CA ALA A 165 -14.91 0.48 -13.88
C ALA A 165 -15.41 -0.24 -15.15
N ASP A 166 -15.15 -1.53 -15.25
CA ASP A 166 -15.61 -2.42 -16.32
C ASP A 166 -17.00 -3.03 -16.07
N GLY A 167 -17.65 -2.64 -14.96
CA GLY A 167 -18.94 -3.17 -14.52
C GLY A 167 -18.87 -4.48 -13.72
N ARG A 168 -17.71 -5.09 -13.60
CA ARG A 168 -17.51 -6.30 -12.81
C ARG A 168 -17.77 -6.05 -11.32
N ILE A 169 -18.50 -6.96 -10.70
CA ILE A 169 -18.68 -6.95 -9.24
C ILE A 169 -17.47 -7.65 -8.61
N ARG A 170 -16.80 -6.93 -7.70
CA ARG A 170 -15.62 -7.40 -6.99
C ARG A 170 -15.99 -7.92 -5.61
N ASP A 171 -15.50 -9.10 -5.28
CA ASP A 171 -15.36 -9.57 -3.91
C ASP A 171 -14.00 -9.12 -3.36
N SER A 172 -13.97 -8.65 -2.11
CA SER A 172 -12.74 -8.22 -1.46
C SER A 172 -12.39 -9.12 -0.29
N VAL A 173 -11.18 -9.69 -0.33
CA VAL A 173 -10.62 -10.38 0.84
C VAL A 173 -10.01 -9.33 1.76
N VAL A 174 -10.39 -9.38 3.03
CA VAL A 174 -9.93 -8.46 4.08
C VAL A 174 -8.97 -9.21 4.99
N TYR A 175 -7.84 -8.59 5.25
CA TYR A 175 -6.82 -9.05 6.19
C TYR A 175 -6.56 -7.95 7.20
N SER A 176 -6.07 -8.33 8.38
CA SER A 176 -5.59 -7.38 9.38
C SER A 176 -4.35 -7.87 10.11
N ILE A 177 -3.63 -6.90 10.67
CA ILE A 177 -2.62 -7.06 11.71
C ILE A 177 -3.07 -6.16 12.87
N ILE A 178 -3.08 -6.68 14.09
CA ILE A 178 -3.45 -5.91 15.27
C ILE A 178 -2.21 -5.64 16.13
N ASP A 179 -2.30 -4.64 17.01
CA ASP A 179 -1.18 -4.13 17.82
C ASP A 179 -0.41 -5.23 18.58
N ARG A 180 -1.14 -6.13 19.24
CA ARG A 180 -0.53 -7.25 19.99
C ARG A 180 0.23 -8.26 19.12
N GLU A 181 -0.02 -8.27 17.79
CA GLU A 181 0.65 -9.16 16.83
C GLU A 181 1.92 -8.51 16.27
N TRP A 182 2.03 -7.18 16.38
CA TRP A 182 3.11 -6.41 15.77
C TRP A 182 4.52 -6.90 16.14
N PRO A 183 4.86 -7.24 17.40
CA PRO A 183 6.20 -7.73 17.72
C PRO A 183 6.60 -8.97 16.91
N GLY A 184 5.69 -9.93 16.75
CA GLY A 184 5.92 -11.14 15.95
C GLY A 184 6.00 -10.85 14.45
N VAL A 185 5.11 -9.99 13.94
CA VAL A 185 5.11 -9.55 12.54
C VAL A 185 6.39 -8.79 12.22
N ARG A 186 6.84 -7.91 13.10
CA ARG A 186 8.10 -7.17 12.96
C ARG A 186 9.29 -8.13 12.84
N ALA A 187 9.40 -9.09 13.75
CA ALA A 187 10.47 -10.08 13.72
C ALA A 187 10.48 -10.91 12.41
N ASN A 188 9.28 -11.30 11.92
CA ASN A 188 9.14 -11.98 10.64
C ASN A 188 9.61 -11.11 9.47
N LEU A 189 9.23 -9.82 9.43
CA LEU A 189 9.63 -8.91 8.37
C LEU A 189 11.14 -8.64 8.39
N ASP A 190 11.74 -8.47 9.57
CA ASP A 190 13.18 -8.28 9.73
C ASP A 190 13.95 -9.54 9.27
N TYR A 191 13.44 -10.75 9.56
CA TYR A 191 13.99 -12.01 9.03
C TYR A 191 13.88 -12.10 7.50
N LEU A 192 12.74 -11.73 6.92
CA LEU A 192 12.54 -11.73 5.47
C LEU A 192 13.49 -10.75 4.77
N LEU A 193 13.72 -9.58 5.34
CA LEU A 193 14.67 -8.59 4.82
C LEU A 193 16.11 -9.09 4.91
N GLY A 194 16.46 -9.84 5.94
CA GLY A 194 17.77 -10.48 6.05
C GLY A 194 18.14 -11.42 4.92
N LYS A 195 17.15 -11.96 4.18
CA LYS A 195 17.36 -12.80 2.98
C LYS A 195 17.68 -12.03 1.71
N HIS A 196 17.50 -10.71 1.71
CA HIS A 196 17.79 -9.81 0.59
C HIS A 196 19.07 -8.99 0.80
N ARG A 197 19.99 -9.50 1.62
CA ARG A 197 21.30 -8.89 1.90
C ARG A 197 22.29 -9.12 0.78
#